data_47c8a06c149d2e9bc22cdfeebe4f1b20
#
_entry.id   47c8a06c149d2e9bc22cdfeebe4f1b20
#
_cell.length_a   1.000
_cell.length_b   1.000
_cell.length_c   1.000
_cell.angle_alpha   90.00
_cell.angle_beta   90.00
_cell.angle_gamma   90.00
#
_symmetry.space_group_name_H-M   'P 1'
#
loop_
_entity.id
_entity.type
_entity.pdbx_description
1 polymer ?
#
loop_
_entity_poly.entity_id
_entity_poly.type
_entity_poly.pdbx_seq_one_letter_code
_entity_poly.pdbx_strand_id
1 'polypeptide(L)'
;MSPSSDAGAPDRVRENTVRHTALFVGMLAVSLLGHGQRSGLEAAPARVLYLTQSAAFPHPVLPHSEEVLTRLAAESDQFDLTVLHDASVLTGSALKQYDAVVFFTTGELPMNTGQRAALLSYVRAGGGFVGVHSATDTFYEWPGYLALVGGYFDGHPWHQEVTVRVENGAHPSTQHLGESFRIHDEIYQHRNWSRDTVDVLLSLDVSSVDMTARGIKRNDGDFALAWTREEGAGRVFYTALGHRPEVWDDARFQRHLLEGISWTMGNRASLTAQAAQNTLTPEETAAGWQLLFDGESLASWRGYKCEDRPEGWRAVDGALARVGQGGDLITIEQFDDFELRFDWKVQQSGNSGVMFRVAETDGPPWHTGPEFQVLHNAGHRDGAAPITSAGSNYAVHPPVRDVTRPVGEWNTARLLVNGTHVEHWMNGVKLLEYEFGSADWQRGVLASKFADIPGYGGETSGHLAIQDHGDPVSFRNIKVRRLSP
;
A
#
# COMPACT_ATOMS: atom_id res chain seq x y z
N MET A 1 -74.97 -12.62 -17.21
CA MET A 1 -75.36 -13.69 -18.11
C MET A 1 -74.16 -14.56 -18.36
N SER A 2 -74.01 -15.64 -17.60
CA SER A 2 -73.34 -16.86 -17.97
C SER A 2 -74.28 -17.66 -18.86
N PRO A 3 -73.87 -18.74 -19.54
CA PRO A 3 -72.99 -19.82 -19.12
C PRO A 3 -72.09 -20.36 -20.24
N SER A 4 -71.25 -21.27 -20.14
CA SER A 4 -71.08 -22.63 -19.61
C SER A 4 -70.09 -23.39 -20.50
N SER A 5 -69.16 -24.11 -19.87
CA SER A 5 -68.91 -25.53 -19.87
C SER A 5 -68.50 -26.18 -21.22
N ASP A 6 -67.54 -27.10 -21.37
CA ASP A 6 -67.36 -28.34 -20.66
C ASP A 6 -66.00 -29.00 -21.05
N ALA A 7 -65.35 -29.50 -20.17
CA ALA A 7 -64.77 -30.81 -19.84
C ALA A 7 -64.34 -31.77 -20.96
N GLY A 8 -63.18 -32.43 -20.75
CA GLY A 8 -62.86 -33.73 -21.39
C GLY A 8 -61.36 -34.12 -21.21
N ALA A 9 -61.08 -34.86 -20.16
CA ALA A 9 -59.97 -35.84 -20.08
C ALA A 9 -60.53 -37.22 -20.33
N PRO A 10 -59.80 -38.35 -20.26
CA PRO A 10 -58.36 -38.72 -20.35
C PRO A 10 -58.10 -39.88 -21.34
N ASP A 11 -56.87 -40.28 -21.57
CA ASP A 11 -56.56 -41.70 -21.49
C ASP A 11 -55.05 -42.06 -21.55
N ARG A 12 -54.74 -43.05 -20.86
CA ARG A 12 -53.61 -43.78 -20.32
C ARG A 12 -52.78 -44.56 -21.33
N VAL A 13 -51.56 -44.86 -20.97
CA VAL A 13 -50.81 -46.12 -20.81
C VAL A 13 -50.17 -46.72 -22.09
N ARG A 14 -48.85 -46.90 -22.08
CA ARG A 14 -48.14 -48.16 -21.88
C ARG A 14 -46.60 -48.07 -21.88
N GLU A 15 -46.07 -48.72 -20.87
CA GLU A 15 -44.70 -49.22 -20.77
C GLU A 15 -44.33 -50.13 -21.89
N ASN A 16 -43.03 -50.19 -22.23
CA ASN A 16 -42.39 -51.51 -22.48
C ASN A 16 -40.86 -51.41 -22.31
N THR A 17 -40.44 -52.19 -21.37
CA THR A 17 -39.05 -52.58 -21.04
C THR A 17 -38.63 -53.69 -22.03
N VAL A 18 -37.39 -53.68 -22.55
CA VAL A 18 -36.59 -54.86 -22.80
C VAL A 18 -35.10 -54.60 -22.75
N ARG A 19 -34.41 -55.40 -21.96
CA ARG A 19 -32.97 -55.58 -21.78
C ARG A 19 -32.29 -56.05 -23.06
N HIS A 20 -30.98 -55.78 -23.26
CA HIS A 20 -29.97 -56.86 -23.31
C HIS A 20 -28.52 -56.29 -23.34
N THR A 21 -27.72 -56.96 -22.62
CA THR A 21 -26.29 -56.96 -22.32
C THR A 21 -25.42 -57.24 -23.55
N ALA A 22 -24.25 -56.59 -23.66
CA ALA A 22 -23.04 -57.25 -24.14
C ALA A 22 -21.78 -56.48 -23.67
N LEU A 23 -20.94 -57.20 -23.01
CA LEU A 23 -19.55 -56.88 -22.62
C LEU A 23 -18.65 -56.73 -23.85
N PHE A 24 -17.78 -55.72 -23.85
CA PHE A 24 -16.47 -55.83 -24.51
C PHE A 24 -15.39 -55.21 -23.66
N VAL A 25 -14.48 -56.07 -23.23
CA VAL A 25 -13.22 -55.72 -22.53
C VAL A 25 -12.22 -55.28 -23.59
N GLY A 26 -11.74 -54.08 -23.50
CA GLY A 26 -10.63 -53.58 -24.29
C GLY A 26 -9.65 -52.84 -23.36
N MET A 27 -8.54 -53.55 -22.99
CA MET A 27 -7.40 -52.93 -22.36
C MET A 27 -6.77 -51.90 -23.27
N LEU A 28 -6.71 -50.63 -22.84
CA LEU A 28 -5.81 -49.64 -23.41
C LEU A 28 -4.94 -49.09 -22.27
N ALA A 29 -3.64 -49.34 -22.42
CA ALA A 29 -2.58 -48.79 -21.55
C ALA A 29 -2.59 -47.27 -21.62
N VAL A 30 -2.92 -46.61 -20.52
CA VAL A 30 -2.76 -45.14 -20.39
C VAL A 30 -1.37 -44.89 -19.86
N SER A 31 -0.52 -44.36 -20.73
CA SER A 31 0.78 -43.75 -20.37
C SER A 31 0.54 -42.57 -19.44
N LEU A 32 0.93 -42.69 -18.17
CA LEU A 32 1.03 -41.60 -17.22
C LEU A 32 2.19 -40.69 -17.65
N LEU A 33 1.91 -39.71 -18.51
CA LEU A 33 2.74 -38.52 -18.63
C LEU A 33 2.39 -37.61 -17.45
N GLY A 34 3.31 -37.55 -16.51
CA GLY A 34 3.23 -36.63 -15.37
C GLY A 34 3.10 -35.19 -15.83
N HIS A 35 1.90 -34.65 -15.78
CA HIS A 35 1.71 -33.20 -15.76
C HIS A 35 2.12 -32.72 -14.38
N GLY A 36 3.34 -32.21 -14.29
CA GLY A 36 3.76 -31.42 -13.16
C GLY A 36 2.78 -30.26 -13.01
N GLN A 37 1.91 -30.33 -12.01
CA GLN A 37 1.15 -29.17 -11.54
C GLN A 37 2.18 -28.12 -11.11
N ARG A 38 2.38 -27.12 -11.95
CA ARG A 38 2.91 -25.83 -11.52
C ARG A 38 1.80 -25.21 -10.68
N SER A 39 1.87 -25.39 -9.37
CA SER A 39 1.16 -24.56 -8.41
C SER A 39 1.83 -23.20 -8.36
N GLY A 40 1.72 -22.42 -9.45
CA GLY A 40 1.83 -20.98 -9.38
C GLY A 40 0.56 -20.49 -8.70
N LEU A 41 0.66 -19.90 -7.53
CA LEU A 41 -0.38 -19.02 -7.00
C LEU A 41 -0.50 -17.90 -8.03
N GLU A 42 -1.51 -17.99 -8.91
CA GLU A 42 -1.92 -16.86 -9.73
C GLU A 42 -2.29 -15.74 -8.75
N ALA A 43 -1.57 -14.62 -8.84
CA ALA A 43 -1.91 -13.44 -8.05
C ALA A 43 -3.37 -13.07 -8.37
N ALA A 44 -4.17 -12.78 -7.34
CA ALA A 44 -5.54 -12.32 -7.54
C ALA A 44 -5.57 -11.14 -8.54
N PRO A 45 -6.60 -11.03 -9.40
CA PRO A 45 -6.70 -9.94 -10.36
C PRO A 45 -6.62 -8.58 -9.66
N ALA A 46 -6.04 -7.59 -10.34
CA ALA A 46 -6.00 -6.22 -9.83
C ALA A 46 -7.42 -5.69 -9.66
N ARG A 47 -7.65 -4.82 -8.69
CA ARG A 47 -8.97 -4.24 -8.42
C ARG A 47 -8.93 -2.73 -8.62
N VAL A 48 -9.82 -2.21 -9.44
CA VAL A 48 -9.93 -0.78 -9.77
C VAL A 48 -11.29 -0.26 -9.35
N LEU A 49 -11.29 0.87 -8.65
CA LEU A 49 -12.50 1.61 -8.32
C LEU A 49 -12.71 2.75 -9.34
N TYR A 50 -13.88 2.85 -9.94
CA TYR A 50 -14.27 3.96 -10.82
C TYR A 50 -15.37 4.81 -10.16
N LEU A 51 -15.04 6.03 -9.76
CA LEU A 51 -15.96 6.99 -9.16
C LEU A 51 -16.48 7.97 -10.20
N THR A 52 -17.80 7.99 -10.40
CA THR A 52 -18.51 8.83 -11.39
C THR A 52 -19.54 9.75 -10.72
N GLN A 53 -19.12 10.51 -9.73
CA GLN A 53 -19.99 11.42 -8.99
C GLN A 53 -19.85 12.88 -9.44
N SER A 54 -20.97 13.53 -9.77
CA SER A 54 -21.03 14.96 -10.10
C SER A 54 -21.68 15.74 -8.96
N ALA A 55 -20.91 16.58 -8.26
CA ALA A 55 -21.43 17.56 -7.30
C ALA A 55 -21.63 18.96 -7.91
N ALA A 56 -21.17 19.16 -9.15
CA ALA A 56 -21.36 20.36 -9.94
C ALA A 56 -21.98 20.01 -11.31
N PHE A 57 -21.27 20.21 -12.42
CA PHE A 57 -21.80 19.93 -13.76
C PHE A 57 -21.97 18.41 -13.99
N PRO A 58 -23.19 17.92 -14.26
CA PRO A 58 -23.41 16.50 -14.57
C PRO A 58 -23.05 16.21 -16.03
N HIS A 59 -21.97 15.48 -16.26
CA HIS A 59 -21.58 15.07 -17.61
C HIS A 59 -22.51 13.96 -18.14
N PRO A 60 -23.22 14.18 -19.27
CA PRO A 60 -24.11 13.17 -19.84
C PRO A 60 -23.41 11.89 -20.29
N VAL A 61 -22.10 11.95 -20.50
CA VAL A 61 -21.29 10.81 -20.95
C VAL A 61 -20.99 9.80 -19.85
N LEU A 62 -21.21 10.11 -18.56
CA LEU A 62 -20.86 9.23 -17.45
C LEU A 62 -21.42 7.81 -17.59
N PRO A 63 -22.71 7.58 -17.86
CA PRO A 63 -23.22 6.22 -18.02
C PRO A 63 -22.53 5.45 -19.16
N HIS A 64 -22.28 6.11 -20.30
CA HIS A 64 -21.56 5.51 -21.42
C HIS A 64 -20.11 5.19 -21.06
N SER A 65 -19.44 6.06 -20.32
CA SER A 65 -18.07 5.83 -19.84
C SER A 65 -17.98 4.61 -18.92
N GLU A 66 -18.99 4.39 -18.07
CA GLU A 66 -19.10 3.23 -17.18
C GLU A 66 -19.26 1.93 -17.99
N GLU A 67 -20.13 1.92 -18.99
CA GLU A 67 -20.33 0.78 -19.88
C GLU A 67 -19.04 0.43 -20.62
N VAL A 68 -18.37 1.43 -21.21
CA VAL A 68 -17.13 1.24 -21.96
C VAL A 68 -16.02 0.72 -21.06
N LEU A 69 -15.77 1.35 -19.90
CA LEU A 69 -14.69 0.94 -19.02
C LEU A 69 -14.95 -0.45 -18.39
N THR A 70 -16.21 -0.77 -18.07
CA THR A 70 -16.59 -2.12 -17.59
C THR A 70 -16.30 -3.18 -18.65
N ARG A 71 -16.66 -2.91 -19.90
CA ARG A 71 -16.36 -3.81 -21.02
C ARG A 71 -14.86 -3.97 -21.23
N LEU A 72 -14.11 -2.88 -21.24
CA LEU A 72 -12.64 -2.92 -21.40
C LEU A 72 -11.94 -3.70 -20.29
N ALA A 73 -12.38 -3.55 -19.05
CA ALA A 73 -11.87 -4.33 -17.92
C ALA A 73 -12.08 -5.83 -18.13
N ALA A 74 -13.31 -6.22 -18.53
CA ALA A 74 -13.64 -7.61 -18.79
C ALA A 74 -12.91 -8.20 -20.01
N GLU A 75 -12.72 -7.43 -21.08
CA GLU A 75 -12.05 -7.87 -22.31
C GLU A 75 -10.52 -7.97 -22.16
N SER A 76 -9.92 -7.10 -21.33
CA SER A 76 -8.46 -7.07 -21.16
C SER A 76 -7.93 -8.06 -20.12
N ASP A 77 -8.79 -8.52 -19.22
CA ASP A 77 -8.43 -9.38 -18.06
C ASP A 77 -7.31 -8.79 -17.18
N GLN A 78 -7.14 -7.45 -17.23
CA GLN A 78 -6.06 -6.77 -16.49
C GLN A 78 -6.46 -6.45 -15.04
N PHE A 79 -7.76 -6.19 -14.81
CA PHE A 79 -8.30 -5.85 -13.48
C PHE A 79 -9.82 -6.04 -13.39
N ASP A 80 -10.30 -6.26 -12.19
CA ASP A 80 -11.73 -6.20 -11.83
C ASP A 80 -12.13 -4.74 -11.60
N LEU A 81 -13.23 -4.28 -12.21
CA LEU A 81 -13.75 -2.92 -12.05
C LEU A 81 -14.94 -2.87 -11.09
N THR A 82 -14.91 -1.93 -10.15
CA THR A 82 -16.06 -1.56 -9.30
C THR A 82 -16.46 -0.12 -9.61
N VAL A 83 -17.68 0.10 -10.10
CA VAL A 83 -18.23 1.46 -10.32
C VAL A 83 -18.90 1.95 -9.04
N LEU A 84 -18.64 3.21 -8.67
CA LEU A 84 -19.17 3.87 -7.49
C LEU A 84 -19.70 5.28 -7.82
N HIS A 85 -20.85 5.64 -7.23
CA HIS A 85 -21.50 6.94 -7.45
C HIS A 85 -21.55 7.82 -6.18
N ASP A 86 -20.93 7.39 -5.10
CA ASP A 86 -20.93 8.10 -3.82
C ASP A 86 -19.55 8.09 -3.17
N ALA A 87 -18.88 9.24 -3.17
CA ALA A 87 -17.56 9.41 -2.54
C ALA A 87 -17.60 9.32 -1.01
N SER A 88 -18.78 9.46 -0.38
CA SER A 88 -18.91 9.40 1.08
C SER A 88 -18.56 8.05 1.68
N VAL A 89 -18.49 6.98 0.87
CA VAL A 89 -18.10 5.64 1.31
C VAL A 89 -16.60 5.37 1.18
N LEU A 90 -15.81 6.29 0.59
CA LEU A 90 -14.36 6.15 0.42
C LEU A 90 -13.63 6.36 1.76
N THR A 91 -13.58 5.33 2.55
CA THR A 91 -12.78 5.28 3.79
C THR A 91 -11.39 4.70 3.52
N GLY A 92 -10.46 4.85 4.45
CA GLY A 92 -9.14 4.23 4.33
C GLY A 92 -9.21 2.70 4.19
N SER A 93 -10.14 2.04 4.87
CA SER A 93 -10.36 0.59 4.74
C SER A 93 -10.98 0.21 3.40
N ALA A 94 -11.85 1.04 2.83
CA ALA A 94 -12.41 0.81 1.51
C ALA A 94 -11.33 0.95 0.42
N LEU A 95 -10.52 2.01 0.48
CA LEU A 95 -9.44 2.27 -0.48
C LEU A 95 -8.39 1.16 -0.51
N LYS A 96 -8.04 0.57 0.64
CA LYS A 96 -7.09 -0.57 0.73
C LYS A 96 -7.53 -1.81 -0.07
N GLN A 97 -8.79 -1.90 -0.52
CA GLN A 97 -9.28 -3.01 -1.31
C GLN A 97 -8.99 -2.87 -2.81
N TYR A 98 -8.45 -1.75 -3.25
CA TYR A 98 -8.23 -1.42 -4.66
C TYR A 98 -6.75 -1.12 -4.92
N ASP A 99 -6.28 -1.49 -6.10
CA ASP A 99 -4.94 -1.21 -6.59
C ASP A 99 -4.86 0.17 -7.26
N ALA A 100 -5.97 0.65 -7.82
CA ALA A 100 -6.11 2.01 -8.35
C ALA A 100 -7.54 2.56 -8.15
N VAL A 101 -7.64 3.90 -8.13
CA VAL A 101 -8.91 4.62 -8.15
C VAL A 101 -8.95 5.56 -9.36
N VAL A 102 -10.07 5.53 -10.08
CA VAL A 102 -10.33 6.37 -11.25
C VAL A 102 -11.43 7.36 -10.90
N PHE A 103 -11.18 8.64 -11.09
CA PHE A 103 -12.14 9.71 -10.85
C PHE A 103 -12.56 10.36 -12.17
N PHE A 104 -13.86 10.33 -12.46
CA PHE A 104 -14.52 11.18 -13.45
C PHE A 104 -15.62 11.96 -12.72
N THR A 105 -15.24 13.04 -12.08
CA THR A 105 -16.03 13.73 -11.06
C THR A 105 -16.05 15.24 -11.28
N THR A 106 -17.02 15.95 -10.67
CA THR A 106 -17.06 17.41 -10.66
C THR A 106 -17.48 17.96 -9.30
N GLY A 107 -16.95 19.14 -8.96
CA GLY A 107 -17.34 19.93 -7.79
C GLY A 107 -16.80 19.41 -6.46
N GLU A 108 -17.35 19.92 -5.37
CA GLU A 108 -16.98 19.51 -4.00
C GLU A 108 -17.73 18.25 -3.59
N LEU A 109 -17.09 17.09 -3.72
CA LEU A 109 -17.69 15.80 -3.34
C LEU A 109 -17.85 15.69 -1.81
N PRO A 110 -18.82 14.91 -1.32
CA PRO A 110 -19.12 14.76 0.11
C PRO A 110 -18.09 13.88 0.85
N MET A 111 -16.82 14.29 0.81
CA MET A 111 -15.72 13.63 1.55
C MET A 111 -15.32 14.48 2.75
N ASN A 112 -15.34 13.89 3.94
CA ASN A 112 -14.86 14.54 5.15
C ASN A 112 -13.32 14.59 5.19
N THR A 113 -12.76 15.32 6.16
CA THR A 113 -11.31 15.50 6.30
C THR A 113 -10.55 14.16 6.44
N GLY A 114 -11.12 13.18 7.16
CA GLY A 114 -10.51 11.87 7.32
C GLY A 114 -10.45 11.09 5.99
N GLN A 115 -11.50 11.14 5.19
CA GLN A 115 -11.55 10.51 3.86
C GLN A 115 -10.61 11.17 2.87
N ARG A 116 -10.52 12.51 2.88
CA ARG A 116 -9.56 13.27 2.08
C ARG A 116 -8.11 12.89 2.45
N ALA A 117 -7.80 12.81 3.74
CA ALA A 117 -6.50 12.36 4.22
C ALA A 117 -6.22 10.89 3.81
N ALA A 118 -7.23 10.02 3.91
CA ALA A 118 -7.11 8.62 3.54
C ALA A 118 -6.80 8.43 2.05
N LEU A 119 -7.41 9.23 1.15
CA LEU A 119 -7.11 9.19 -0.28
C LEU A 119 -5.64 9.57 -0.56
N LEU A 120 -5.14 10.66 0.05
CA LEU A 120 -3.73 11.05 -0.11
C LEU A 120 -2.78 9.99 0.45
N SER A 121 -3.08 9.45 1.63
CA SER A 121 -2.28 8.39 2.25
C SER A 121 -2.27 7.12 1.40
N TYR A 122 -3.42 6.74 0.82
CA TYR A 122 -3.54 5.61 -0.09
C TYR A 122 -2.61 5.76 -1.31
N VAL A 123 -2.64 6.94 -1.97
CA VAL A 123 -1.77 7.17 -3.13
C VAL A 123 -0.29 7.21 -2.71
N ARG A 124 0.05 7.96 -1.66
CA ARG A 124 1.45 8.03 -1.14
C ARG A 124 2.02 6.68 -0.75
N ALA A 125 1.15 5.78 -0.38
CA ALA A 125 1.51 4.41 -0.04
C ALA A 125 1.74 3.48 -1.26
N GLY A 126 1.47 3.94 -2.47
CA GLY A 126 1.67 3.18 -3.70
C GLY A 126 0.40 2.93 -4.51
N GLY A 127 -0.78 3.37 -4.02
CA GLY A 127 -2.05 3.30 -4.74
C GLY A 127 -2.03 4.10 -6.03
N GLY A 128 -2.66 3.57 -7.09
CA GLY A 128 -2.85 4.28 -8.34
C GLY A 128 -3.95 5.33 -8.24
N PHE A 129 -3.73 6.52 -8.79
CA PHE A 129 -4.77 7.52 -8.99
C PHE A 129 -4.88 7.89 -10.47
N VAL A 130 -6.09 7.84 -11.01
CA VAL A 130 -6.39 8.21 -12.38
C VAL A 130 -7.46 9.30 -12.39
N GLY A 131 -7.17 10.43 -13.02
CA GLY A 131 -8.14 11.48 -13.29
C GLY A 131 -8.57 11.46 -14.76
N VAL A 132 -9.87 11.46 -15.03
CA VAL A 132 -10.43 11.53 -16.37
C VAL A 132 -11.21 12.83 -16.51
N HIS A 133 -10.92 13.57 -17.58
CA HIS A 133 -11.63 14.77 -18.00
C HIS A 133 -11.86 15.74 -16.83
N SER A 134 -13.07 15.80 -16.31
CA SER A 134 -13.46 16.73 -15.25
C SER A 134 -12.93 16.38 -13.85
N ALA A 135 -12.06 15.39 -13.71
CA ALA A 135 -11.37 15.18 -12.43
C ALA A 135 -10.60 16.43 -11.97
N THR A 136 -10.13 17.28 -12.90
CA THR A 136 -9.52 18.60 -12.57
C THR A 136 -10.53 19.69 -12.23
N ASP A 137 -11.84 19.46 -12.47
CA ASP A 137 -12.97 20.31 -12.06
C ASP A 137 -13.56 19.87 -10.71
N THR A 138 -12.73 19.28 -9.84
CA THR A 138 -13.12 18.68 -8.57
C THR A 138 -12.28 19.25 -7.44
N PHE A 139 -12.88 19.46 -6.26
CA PHE A 139 -12.19 19.84 -5.02
C PHE A 139 -11.36 21.14 -5.10
N TYR A 140 -11.88 22.20 -5.63
CA TYR A 140 -11.19 23.49 -5.72
C TYR A 140 -10.75 24.08 -4.36
N GLU A 141 -11.42 23.69 -3.28
CA GLU A 141 -11.12 24.14 -1.92
C GLU A 141 -10.14 23.21 -1.17
N TRP A 142 -9.61 22.18 -1.86
CA TRP A 142 -8.69 21.22 -1.25
C TRP A 142 -7.30 21.25 -1.91
N PRO A 143 -6.32 22.00 -1.32
CA PRO A 143 -4.96 22.08 -1.88
C PRO A 143 -4.25 20.73 -2.00
N GLY A 144 -4.58 19.75 -1.15
CA GLY A 144 -4.05 18.40 -1.26
C GLY A 144 -4.48 17.68 -2.54
N TYR A 145 -5.70 17.95 -3.02
CA TYR A 145 -6.16 17.40 -4.29
C TYR A 145 -5.50 18.08 -5.51
N LEU A 146 -5.29 19.40 -5.45
CA LEU A 146 -4.49 20.10 -6.45
C LEU A 146 -3.09 19.49 -6.57
N ALA A 147 -2.44 19.30 -5.42
CA ALA A 147 -1.12 18.66 -5.37
C ALA A 147 -1.16 17.23 -5.92
N LEU A 148 -2.24 16.48 -5.72
CA LEU A 148 -2.42 15.14 -6.25
C LEU A 148 -2.62 15.15 -7.77
N VAL A 149 -3.61 15.88 -8.29
CA VAL A 149 -4.00 15.83 -9.71
C VAL A 149 -3.09 16.66 -10.63
N GLY A 150 -2.41 17.66 -10.08
CA GLY A 150 -1.41 18.47 -10.78
C GLY A 150 -1.92 19.75 -11.44
N GLY A 151 -3.21 20.03 -11.44
CA GLY A 151 -3.81 21.25 -12.00
C GLY A 151 -5.30 21.31 -11.80
N TYR A 152 -5.88 22.51 -11.85
CA TYR A 152 -7.32 22.70 -11.84
C TYR A 152 -7.82 23.15 -13.20
N PHE A 153 -8.99 22.67 -13.59
CA PHE A 153 -9.73 23.15 -14.74
C PHE A 153 -9.92 24.69 -14.69
N ASP A 154 -9.70 25.34 -15.82
CA ASP A 154 -9.85 26.80 -15.95
C ASP A 154 -10.60 27.22 -17.24
N GLY A 155 -11.44 26.34 -17.75
CA GLY A 155 -12.25 26.57 -18.93
C GLY A 155 -11.84 25.69 -20.13
N HIS A 156 -12.69 25.73 -21.16
CA HIS A 156 -12.57 24.94 -22.38
C HIS A 156 -12.81 25.85 -23.62
N PRO A 157 -11.77 26.56 -24.08
CA PRO A 157 -11.94 27.52 -25.18
C PRO A 157 -12.40 26.89 -26.51
N TRP A 158 -12.13 25.60 -26.69
CA TRP A 158 -12.42 24.87 -27.92
C TRP A 158 -13.24 23.60 -27.64
N HIS A 159 -14.27 23.40 -28.43
CA HIS A 159 -15.10 22.20 -28.46
C HIS A 159 -15.22 21.78 -29.95
N GLN A 160 -14.18 21.18 -30.48
CA GLN A 160 -14.03 20.90 -31.90
C GLN A 160 -13.01 19.78 -32.15
N GLU A 161 -12.84 19.43 -33.41
CA GLU A 161 -11.72 18.57 -33.80
C GLU A 161 -10.40 19.35 -33.71
N VAL A 162 -9.42 18.77 -33.03
CA VAL A 162 -8.09 19.33 -32.84
C VAL A 162 -7.01 18.30 -33.16
N THR A 163 -5.78 18.76 -33.37
CA THR A 163 -4.61 17.89 -33.41
C THR A 163 -3.99 17.83 -32.03
N VAL A 164 -3.79 16.61 -31.52
CA VAL A 164 -3.09 16.30 -30.27
C VAL A 164 -1.69 15.84 -30.61
N ARG A 165 -0.67 16.43 -30.00
CA ARG A 165 0.72 16.00 -30.06
C ARG A 165 1.02 14.97 -28.98
N VAL A 166 1.79 13.96 -29.32
CA VAL A 166 2.34 12.99 -28.36
C VAL A 166 3.73 13.48 -27.95
N GLU A 167 3.87 13.93 -26.70
CA GLU A 167 5.15 14.43 -26.18
C GLU A 167 6.04 13.31 -25.63
N ASN A 168 5.43 12.29 -25.03
CA ASN A 168 6.15 11.10 -24.56
C ASN A 168 5.58 9.84 -25.21
N GLY A 169 6.12 9.47 -26.37
CA GLY A 169 5.73 8.26 -27.12
C GLY A 169 6.26 6.95 -26.53
N ALA A 170 7.12 7.01 -25.50
CA ALA A 170 7.63 5.82 -24.83
C ALA A 170 6.73 5.33 -23.69
N HIS A 171 5.81 6.17 -23.21
CA HIS A 171 4.90 5.81 -22.13
C HIS A 171 3.86 4.77 -22.61
N PRO A 172 3.51 3.73 -21.81
CA PRO A 172 2.56 2.70 -22.23
C PRO A 172 1.24 3.26 -22.77
N SER A 173 0.68 4.30 -22.13
CA SER A 173 -0.59 4.90 -22.55
C SER A 173 -0.54 5.66 -23.88
N THR A 174 0.64 5.95 -24.44
CA THR A 174 0.81 6.78 -25.63
C THR A 174 1.59 6.11 -26.77
N GLN A 175 2.32 5.03 -26.49
CA GLN A 175 3.19 4.35 -27.47
C GLN A 175 2.47 3.90 -28.75
N HIS A 176 1.14 3.77 -28.72
CA HIS A 176 0.32 3.35 -29.86
C HIS A 176 -0.25 4.52 -30.67
N LEU A 177 -0.03 5.78 -30.25
CA LEU A 177 -0.70 6.96 -30.81
C LEU A 177 0.09 7.62 -31.99
N GLY A 178 1.34 7.21 -32.22
CA GLY A 178 2.22 7.90 -33.17
C GLY A 178 2.71 9.25 -32.63
N GLU A 179 3.13 10.16 -33.52
CA GLU A 179 3.61 11.50 -33.14
C GLU A 179 2.47 12.48 -32.84
N SER A 180 1.31 12.27 -33.49
CA SER A 180 0.12 13.09 -33.31
C SER A 180 -1.13 12.37 -33.82
N PHE A 181 -2.31 12.81 -33.36
CA PHE A 181 -3.59 12.32 -33.87
C PHE A 181 -4.66 13.42 -33.79
N ARG A 182 -5.74 13.23 -34.55
CA ARG A 182 -6.91 14.15 -34.50
C ARG A 182 -8.01 13.54 -33.66
N ILE A 183 -8.66 14.39 -32.85
CA ILE A 183 -9.80 14.01 -32.01
C ILE A 183 -10.77 15.19 -31.89
N HIS A 184 -12.07 14.90 -31.82
CA HIS A 184 -13.08 15.90 -31.55
C HIS A 184 -13.51 15.77 -30.09
N ASP A 185 -13.14 16.74 -29.27
CA ASP A 185 -13.49 16.75 -27.85
C ASP A 185 -13.60 18.17 -27.32
N GLU A 186 -13.94 18.30 -26.05
CA GLU A 186 -13.86 19.53 -25.29
C GLU A 186 -12.44 19.71 -24.75
N ILE A 187 -11.79 20.80 -25.13
CA ILE A 187 -10.35 21.00 -24.89
C ILE A 187 -10.14 21.91 -23.69
N TYR A 188 -9.62 21.35 -22.61
CA TYR A 188 -9.38 22.05 -21.36
C TYR A 188 -8.11 22.89 -21.38
N GLN A 189 -8.15 24.03 -20.69
CA GLN A 189 -7.00 24.72 -20.15
C GLN A 189 -6.99 24.60 -18.62
N HIS A 190 -5.80 24.66 -18.02
CA HIS A 190 -5.63 24.44 -16.60
C HIS A 190 -4.96 25.64 -15.92
N ARG A 191 -5.36 25.94 -14.68
CA ARG A 191 -4.68 26.86 -13.77
C ARG A 191 -3.92 26.10 -12.67
N ASN A 192 -2.98 26.76 -12.04
CA ASN A 192 -2.13 26.16 -11.00
C ASN A 192 -1.41 24.88 -11.49
N TRP A 193 -1.11 24.80 -12.76
CA TRP A 193 -0.45 23.71 -13.45
C TRP A 193 0.91 24.18 -13.99
N SER A 194 1.93 23.32 -13.88
CA SER A 194 3.28 23.57 -14.39
C SER A 194 3.93 22.26 -14.86
N ARG A 195 4.70 22.34 -15.95
CA ARG A 195 5.55 21.25 -16.44
C ARG A 195 6.61 20.83 -15.42
N ASP A 196 6.98 21.68 -14.48
CA ASP A 196 7.95 21.36 -13.43
C ASP A 196 7.43 20.34 -12.41
N THR A 197 6.11 20.11 -12.40
CA THR A 197 5.43 19.23 -11.43
C THR A 197 4.79 17.99 -12.03
N VAL A 198 4.80 17.88 -13.37
CA VAL A 198 4.19 16.76 -14.12
C VAL A 198 5.02 16.38 -15.33
N ASP A 199 4.94 15.12 -15.74
CA ASP A 199 5.48 14.62 -17.00
C ASP A 199 4.39 14.62 -18.07
N VAL A 200 4.46 15.54 -19.02
CA VAL A 200 3.43 15.70 -20.05
C VAL A 200 3.49 14.57 -21.07
N LEU A 201 2.36 13.93 -21.31
CA LEU A 201 2.18 12.85 -22.27
C LEU A 201 1.59 13.35 -23.60
N LEU A 202 0.55 14.17 -23.49
CA LEU A 202 -0.21 14.71 -24.62
C LEU A 202 -0.41 16.22 -24.44
N SER A 203 -0.30 16.97 -25.55
CA SER A 203 -0.62 18.40 -25.59
C SER A 203 -1.40 18.79 -26.85
N LEU A 204 -2.08 19.92 -26.80
CA LEU A 204 -2.76 20.52 -27.95
C LEU A 204 -1.72 21.04 -28.96
N ASP A 205 -1.87 20.70 -30.24
CA ASP A 205 -1.21 21.45 -31.30
C ASP A 205 -1.95 22.76 -31.54
N VAL A 206 -1.41 23.85 -30.99
CA VAL A 206 -2.02 25.19 -31.08
C VAL A 206 -2.20 25.68 -32.53
N SER A 207 -1.48 25.10 -33.51
CA SER A 207 -1.69 25.43 -34.93
C SER A 207 -3.01 24.88 -35.48
N SER A 208 -3.65 23.94 -34.77
CA SER A 208 -4.93 23.33 -35.16
C SER A 208 -6.17 24.08 -34.66
N VAL A 209 -5.98 25.17 -33.90
CA VAL A 209 -7.05 25.93 -33.28
C VAL A 209 -6.89 27.43 -33.50
N ASP A 210 -7.98 28.16 -33.33
CA ASP A 210 -7.95 29.65 -33.30
C ASP A 210 -7.47 30.12 -31.93
N MET A 211 -6.25 30.62 -31.84
CA MET A 211 -5.65 31.17 -30.62
C MET A 211 -6.20 32.56 -30.24
N THR A 212 -7.16 33.12 -31.00
CA THR A 212 -7.90 34.32 -30.63
C THR A 212 -9.27 33.99 -30.06
N ALA A 213 -9.59 32.71 -29.89
CA ALA A 213 -10.89 32.25 -29.40
C ALA A 213 -11.18 32.81 -28.02
N ARG A 214 -12.47 33.13 -27.81
CA ARG A 214 -12.93 33.68 -26.53
C ARG A 214 -12.82 32.66 -25.44
N GLY A 215 -12.33 33.08 -24.27
CA GLY A 215 -12.20 32.22 -23.10
C GLY A 215 -10.79 31.65 -22.86
N ILE A 216 -9.86 31.88 -23.78
CA ILE A 216 -8.46 31.57 -23.55
C ILE A 216 -7.93 32.44 -22.40
N LYS A 217 -7.34 31.83 -21.37
CA LYS A 217 -6.74 32.48 -20.22
C LYS A 217 -5.21 32.28 -20.17
N ARG A 218 -4.74 31.19 -20.78
CA ARG A 218 -3.29 30.91 -20.92
C ARG A 218 -2.74 31.64 -22.15
N ASN A 219 -1.61 32.31 -21.96
CA ASN A 219 -0.93 33.06 -23.01
C ASN A 219 0.44 32.47 -23.39
N ASP A 220 0.83 31.37 -22.75
CA ASP A 220 2.09 30.67 -22.98
C ASP A 220 2.01 29.63 -24.12
N GLY A 221 0.81 29.36 -24.65
CA GLY A 221 0.59 28.37 -25.70
C GLY A 221 0.74 26.92 -25.24
N ASP A 222 0.78 26.69 -23.94
CA ASP A 222 1.01 25.36 -23.35
C ASP A 222 -0.29 24.78 -22.78
N PHE A 223 -0.91 23.88 -23.54
CA PHE A 223 -2.18 23.23 -23.18
C PHE A 223 -1.97 21.73 -23.09
N ALA A 224 -1.52 21.24 -21.91
CA ALA A 224 -1.40 19.83 -21.66
C ALA A 224 -2.77 19.16 -21.62
N LEU A 225 -2.90 17.99 -22.28
CA LEU A 225 -4.13 17.19 -22.36
C LEU A 225 -3.99 15.85 -21.64
N ALA A 226 -2.79 15.38 -21.34
CA ALA A 226 -2.54 14.27 -20.47
C ALA A 226 -1.17 14.38 -19.82
N TRP A 227 -1.06 13.90 -18.59
CA TRP A 227 0.21 13.88 -17.86
C TRP A 227 0.25 12.77 -16.81
N THR A 228 1.47 12.51 -16.34
CA THR A 228 1.73 11.66 -15.18
C THR A 228 2.52 12.41 -14.12
N ARG A 229 2.50 11.89 -12.92
CA ARG A 229 3.36 12.30 -11.82
C ARG A 229 3.45 11.20 -10.76
N GLU A 230 4.40 11.33 -9.86
CA GLU A 230 4.48 10.50 -8.66
C GLU A 230 4.01 11.27 -7.43
N GLU A 231 3.33 10.60 -6.51
CA GLU A 231 2.93 11.13 -5.21
C GLU A 231 3.31 10.10 -4.13
N GLY A 232 4.45 10.33 -3.46
CA GLY A 232 5.05 9.32 -2.59
C GLY A 232 5.51 8.09 -3.36
N ALA A 233 5.01 6.90 -3.03
CA ALA A 233 5.25 5.67 -3.77
C ALA A 233 4.20 5.40 -4.86
N GLY A 234 3.13 6.20 -4.91
CA GLY A 234 2.03 6.03 -5.86
C GLY A 234 2.21 6.81 -7.14
N ARG A 235 1.44 6.41 -8.15
CA ARG A 235 1.47 6.98 -9.48
C ARG A 235 0.14 7.63 -9.82
N VAL A 236 0.21 8.78 -10.45
CA VAL A 236 -0.94 9.57 -10.89
C VAL A 236 -0.90 9.69 -12.42
N PHE A 237 -2.01 9.35 -13.05
CA PHE A 237 -2.25 9.57 -14.47
C PHE A 237 -3.48 10.46 -14.63
N TYR A 238 -3.40 11.45 -15.50
CA TYR A 238 -4.54 12.30 -15.85
C TYR A 238 -4.66 12.42 -17.37
N THR A 239 -5.91 12.40 -17.86
CA THR A 239 -6.26 12.76 -19.24
C THR A 239 -7.44 13.72 -19.26
N ALA A 240 -7.32 14.85 -19.98
CA ALA A 240 -8.37 15.84 -20.18
C ALA A 240 -9.40 15.38 -21.22
N LEU A 241 -9.10 14.36 -22.01
CA LEU A 241 -10.00 13.79 -22.99
C LEU A 241 -11.12 12.99 -22.31
N GLY A 242 -12.28 12.88 -22.97
CA GLY A 242 -13.39 12.06 -22.48
C GLY A 242 -14.73 12.76 -22.28
N HIS A 243 -14.90 14.01 -22.78
CA HIS A 243 -16.19 14.71 -22.69
C HIS A 243 -17.27 14.05 -23.55
N ARG A 244 -16.91 13.57 -24.72
CA ARG A 244 -17.85 13.09 -25.73
C ARG A 244 -17.95 11.56 -25.76
N PRO A 245 -19.16 10.99 -26.02
CA PRO A 245 -19.30 9.54 -26.21
C PRO A 245 -18.39 8.99 -27.29
N GLU A 246 -18.20 9.73 -28.41
CA GLU A 246 -17.37 9.30 -29.52
C GLU A 246 -15.88 9.17 -29.14
N VAL A 247 -15.43 9.88 -28.11
CA VAL A 247 -14.07 9.74 -27.56
C VAL A 247 -13.96 8.40 -26.80
N TRP A 248 -14.98 8.03 -26.05
CA TRP A 248 -15.03 6.73 -25.35
C TRP A 248 -15.13 5.55 -26.31
N ASP A 249 -15.70 5.76 -27.50
CA ASP A 249 -15.77 4.75 -28.56
C ASP A 249 -14.49 4.68 -29.42
N ASP A 250 -13.58 5.64 -29.30
CA ASP A 250 -12.31 5.66 -30.02
C ASP A 250 -11.32 4.65 -29.41
N ALA A 251 -10.93 3.64 -30.17
CA ALA A 251 -10.00 2.60 -29.73
C ALA A 251 -8.64 3.13 -29.24
N ARG A 252 -8.19 4.30 -29.76
CA ARG A 252 -6.97 4.96 -29.32
C ARG A 252 -7.12 5.50 -27.91
N PHE A 253 -8.26 6.15 -27.61
CA PHE A 253 -8.57 6.65 -26.27
C PHE A 253 -8.79 5.49 -25.30
N GLN A 254 -9.52 4.45 -25.70
CA GLN A 254 -9.74 3.26 -24.88
C GLN A 254 -8.40 2.64 -24.44
N ARG A 255 -7.47 2.46 -25.36
CA ARG A 255 -6.14 1.94 -25.05
C ARG A 255 -5.31 2.93 -24.22
N HIS A 256 -5.37 4.23 -24.52
CA HIS A 256 -4.72 5.27 -23.73
C HIS A 256 -5.15 5.23 -22.26
N LEU A 257 -6.45 5.12 -22.01
CA LEU A 257 -7.01 5.04 -20.65
C LEU A 257 -6.65 3.71 -19.96
N LEU A 258 -6.83 2.58 -20.65
CA LEU A 258 -6.54 1.25 -20.11
C LEU A 258 -5.07 1.11 -19.69
N GLU A 259 -4.14 1.50 -20.57
CA GLU A 259 -2.70 1.46 -20.28
C GLU A 259 -2.30 2.50 -19.23
N GLY A 260 -3.00 3.66 -19.17
CA GLY A 260 -2.82 4.65 -18.11
C GLY A 260 -3.22 4.11 -16.74
N ILE A 261 -4.37 3.45 -16.63
CA ILE A 261 -4.80 2.76 -15.41
C ILE A 261 -3.78 1.69 -15.01
N SER A 262 -3.39 0.82 -15.94
CA SER A 262 -2.44 -0.26 -15.70
C SER A 262 -1.07 0.26 -15.28
N TRP A 263 -0.61 1.37 -15.87
CA TRP A 263 0.65 2.01 -15.47
C TRP A 263 0.61 2.50 -14.01
N THR A 264 -0.53 3.04 -13.56
CA THR A 264 -0.64 3.48 -12.16
C THR A 264 -0.57 2.31 -11.17
N MET A 265 -0.99 1.11 -11.59
CA MET A 265 -0.90 -0.12 -10.80
C MET A 265 0.47 -0.81 -10.87
N GLY A 266 1.42 -0.29 -11.63
CA GLY A 266 2.77 -0.87 -11.76
C GLY A 266 3.54 -0.97 -10.44
N ASN A 267 3.10 -0.28 -9.40
CA ASN A 267 3.59 -0.41 -8.02
C ASN A 267 2.83 -1.49 -7.20
N ARG A 268 2.05 -2.35 -7.85
CA ARG A 268 1.23 -3.39 -7.21
C ARG A 268 2.00 -4.25 -6.21
N ALA A 269 3.26 -4.60 -6.51
CA ALA A 269 4.12 -5.32 -5.57
C ALA A 269 4.32 -4.54 -4.25
N SER A 270 4.44 -3.20 -4.34
CA SER A 270 4.52 -2.32 -3.16
C SER A 270 3.20 -2.28 -2.39
N LEU A 271 2.05 -2.20 -3.09
CA LEU A 271 0.72 -2.21 -2.46
C LEU A 271 0.41 -3.55 -1.79
N THR A 272 0.73 -4.66 -2.46
CA THR A 272 0.55 -6.01 -1.88
C THR A 272 1.43 -6.16 -0.64
N ALA A 273 2.68 -5.68 -0.69
CA ALA A 273 3.58 -5.68 0.45
C ALA A 273 3.06 -4.80 1.60
N GLN A 274 2.40 -3.67 1.30
CA GLN A 274 1.83 -2.78 2.30
C GLN A 274 0.48 -3.28 2.84
N ALA A 275 -0.37 -3.87 2.00
CA ALA A 275 -1.59 -4.55 2.45
C ALA A 275 -1.28 -5.77 3.33
N ALA A 276 -0.10 -6.38 3.11
CA ALA A 276 0.43 -7.43 3.97
C ALA A 276 1.16 -6.93 5.22
N GLN A 277 1.32 -5.60 5.38
CA GLN A 277 1.93 -5.04 6.58
C GLN A 277 1.00 -5.17 7.78
N ASN A 278 1.61 -5.44 8.94
CA ASN A 278 0.88 -5.60 10.20
C ASN A 278 -0.26 -6.63 10.10
N THR A 279 -0.03 -7.70 9.34
CA THR A 279 -0.95 -8.83 9.20
C THR A 279 -0.21 -10.14 9.49
N LEU A 280 -0.96 -11.18 9.81
CA LEU A 280 -0.46 -12.54 9.90
C LEU A 280 -0.93 -13.33 8.68
N THR A 281 -0.04 -14.11 8.09
CA THR A 281 -0.47 -15.12 7.12
C THR A 281 -1.23 -16.26 7.82
N PRO A 282 -2.03 -17.06 7.09
CA PRO A 282 -2.66 -18.26 7.66
C PRO A 282 -1.64 -19.20 8.31
N GLU A 283 -0.45 -19.36 7.72
CA GLU A 283 0.64 -20.18 8.23
C GLU A 283 1.24 -19.62 9.52
N GLU A 284 1.40 -18.29 9.60
CA GLU A 284 1.86 -17.61 10.81
C GLU A 284 0.83 -17.75 11.95
N THR A 285 -0.44 -17.57 11.63
CA THR A 285 -1.52 -17.77 12.61
C THR A 285 -1.54 -19.20 13.14
N ALA A 286 -1.41 -20.20 12.24
CA ALA A 286 -1.31 -21.60 12.61
C ALA A 286 -0.05 -21.95 13.42
N ALA A 287 1.05 -21.20 13.20
CA ALA A 287 2.31 -21.33 13.93
C ALA A 287 2.33 -20.54 15.27
N GLY A 288 1.21 -19.96 15.69
CA GLY A 288 1.04 -19.28 16.96
C GLY A 288 1.61 -17.86 17.02
N TRP A 289 1.85 -17.23 15.86
CA TRP A 289 2.20 -15.81 15.82
C TRP A 289 1.01 -14.94 16.24
N GLN A 290 1.30 -13.85 16.95
CA GLN A 290 0.37 -12.80 17.29
C GLN A 290 0.96 -11.42 16.93
N LEU A 291 0.11 -10.51 16.46
CA LEU A 291 0.50 -9.12 16.20
C LEU A 291 0.55 -8.35 17.52
N LEU A 292 1.63 -7.59 17.71
CA LEU A 292 1.73 -6.58 18.74
C LEU A 292 1.36 -5.18 18.24
N PHE A 293 1.21 -5.02 16.92
CA PHE A 293 0.75 -3.79 16.28
C PHE A 293 0.07 -4.12 14.94
N ASP A 294 -1.17 -3.66 14.77
CA ASP A 294 -2.01 -3.92 13.60
C ASP A 294 -1.95 -2.81 12.54
N GLY A 295 -1.12 -1.78 12.76
CA GLY A 295 -1.01 -0.60 11.89
C GLY A 295 -1.87 0.59 12.34
N GLU A 296 -2.78 0.41 13.29
CA GLU A 296 -3.70 1.44 13.75
C GLU A 296 -3.74 1.54 15.28
N SER A 297 -3.74 0.42 15.98
CA SER A 297 -3.95 0.33 17.41
C SER A 297 -2.67 0.02 18.20
N LEU A 298 -2.44 0.76 19.26
CA LEU A 298 -1.41 0.50 20.25
C LEU A 298 -1.96 -0.30 21.44
N ALA A 299 -3.02 -1.10 21.25
CA ALA A 299 -3.71 -1.79 22.35
C ALA A 299 -2.82 -2.80 23.10
N SER A 300 -1.77 -3.34 22.46
CA SER A 300 -0.81 -4.25 23.10
C SER A 300 0.28 -3.54 23.91
N TRP A 301 0.29 -2.20 23.93
CA TRP A 301 1.36 -1.39 24.48
C TRP A 301 0.89 -0.41 25.56
N ARG A 302 1.75 -0.13 26.55
CA ARG A 302 1.63 0.92 27.55
C ARG A 302 2.98 1.57 27.84
N GLY A 303 2.99 2.65 28.58
CA GLY A 303 4.24 3.26 29.06
C GLY A 303 4.95 2.40 30.11
N TYR A 304 6.29 2.46 30.15
CA TYR A 304 7.07 1.87 31.22
C TYR A 304 6.74 2.58 32.54
N LYS A 305 6.37 1.82 33.59
CA LYS A 305 5.89 2.35 34.89
C LYS A 305 4.66 3.26 34.78
N CYS A 306 3.87 3.11 33.73
CA CYS A 306 2.68 3.90 33.49
C CYS A 306 1.59 2.99 32.89
N GLU A 307 0.35 3.10 33.39
CA GLU A 307 -0.74 2.32 32.81
C GLU A 307 -1.26 2.92 31.50
N ASP A 308 -1.05 4.23 31.31
CA ASP A 308 -1.45 4.93 30.10
C ASP A 308 -0.39 4.80 28.99
N ARG A 309 -0.85 5.00 27.77
CA ARG A 309 0.05 5.08 26.61
C ARG A 309 0.65 6.47 26.52
N PRO A 310 1.98 6.58 26.33
CA PRO A 310 2.61 7.88 26.15
C PRO A 310 2.10 8.58 24.88
N GLU A 311 1.75 9.86 24.97
CA GLU A 311 1.26 10.66 23.84
C GLU A 311 2.31 10.82 22.71
N GLY A 312 3.59 10.62 23.02
CA GLY A 312 4.69 10.68 22.07
C GLY A 312 4.76 9.52 21.08
N TRP A 313 3.93 8.47 21.24
CA TRP A 313 3.86 7.33 20.35
C TRP A 313 2.48 7.23 19.69
N ARG A 314 2.45 7.12 18.36
CA ARG A 314 1.21 7.06 17.57
C ARG A 314 1.35 6.13 16.38
N ALA A 315 0.22 5.63 15.89
CA ALA A 315 0.14 5.04 14.57
C ALA A 315 0.17 6.16 13.51
N VAL A 316 1.17 6.12 12.63
CA VAL A 316 1.36 7.06 11.51
C VAL A 316 1.68 6.25 10.28
N ASP A 317 0.86 6.36 9.23
CA ASP A 317 1.05 5.66 7.94
C ASP A 317 1.29 4.14 8.09
N GLY A 318 0.53 3.50 9.00
CA GLY A 318 0.64 2.07 9.28
C GLY A 318 1.89 1.69 10.08
N ALA A 319 2.61 2.63 10.66
CA ALA A 319 3.76 2.38 11.52
C ALA A 319 3.54 2.93 12.93
N LEU A 320 4.04 2.23 13.93
CA LEU A 320 4.18 2.73 15.30
C LEU A 320 5.35 3.71 15.32
N ALA A 321 5.06 5.01 15.38
CA ALA A 321 6.04 6.07 15.25
C ALA A 321 6.18 6.89 16.54
N ARG A 322 7.43 7.23 16.87
CA ARG A 322 7.72 8.24 17.86
C ARG A 322 7.54 9.63 17.23
N VAL A 323 6.54 10.37 17.69
CA VAL A 323 6.19 11.72 17.18
C VAL A 323 6.45 12.83 18.18
N GLY A 324 6.81 12.51 19.42
CA GLY A 324 7.07 13.46 20.50
C GLY A 324 7.66 12.78 21.73
N GLN A 325 7.86 13.54 22.81
CA GLN A 325 8.28 12.98 24.09
C GLN A 325 7.16 12.09 24.68
N GLY A 326 7.53 10.94 25.23
CA GLY A 326 6.56 10.03 25.80
C GLY A 326 7.13 8.97 26.73
N GLY A 327 8.45 8.74 26.69
CA GLY A 327 9.10 7.66 27.40
C GLY A 327 8.95 6.31 26.72
N ASP A 328 9.56 5.29 27.30
CA ASP A 328 9.63 3.96 26.71
C ASP A 328 8.26 3.27 26.71
N LEU A 329 7.98 2.56 25.61
CA LEU A 329 6.84 1.65 25.50
C LEU A 329 7.21 0.26 26.00
N ILE A 330 6.26 -0.41 26.69
CA ILE A 330 6.38 -1.84 26.99
C ILE A 330 5.11 -2.57 26.54
N THR A 331 5.23 -3.85 26.20
CA THR A 331 4.08 -4.72 25.96
C THR A 331 3.26 -4.90 27.26
N ILE A 332 1.93 -5.05 27.14
CA ILE A 332 1.09 -5.41 28.28
C ILE A 332 1.41 -6.84 28.71
N GLU A 333 1.58 -7.75 27.74
CA GLU A 333 1.97 -9.13 28.00
C GLU A 333 3.48 -9.25 28.27
N GLN A 334 3.86 -10.29 29.00
CA GLN A 334 5.24 -10.70 29.25
C GLN A 334 5.56 -11.98 28.48
N PHE A 335 6.83 -12.13 28.09
CA PHE A 335 7.34 -13.23 27.30
C PHE A 335 8.57 -13.84 27.96
N ASP A 336 8.64 -15.16 27.95
CA ASP A 336 9.78 -15.98 28.41
C ASP A 336 10.64 -16.43 27.23
N ASP A 337 10.23 -17.48 26.52
CA ASP A 337 10.83 -17.97 25.30
C ASP A 337 9.98 -17.58 24.11
N PHE A 338 10.59 -16.89 23.17
CA PHE A 338 9.86 -16.29 22.06
C PHE A 338 10.71 -16.08 20.82
N GLU A 339 10.05 -15.91 19.69
CA GLU A 339 10.59 -15.30 18.49
C GLU A 339 9.82 -14.00 18.21
N LEU A 340 10.54 -12.87 18.13
CA LEU A 340 10.02 -11.55 17.79
C LEU A 340 10.52 -11.18 16.40
N ARG A 341 9.61 -10.67 15.55
CA ARG A 341 9.94 -10.05 14.27
C ARG A 341 9.40 -8.65 14.23
N PHE A 342 10.15 -7.72 13.66
CA PHE A 342 9.75 -6.34 13.47
C PHE A 342 10.56 -5.69 12.35
N ASP A 343 9.94 -4.70 11.68
CA ASP A 343 10.67 -3.79 10.82
C ASP A 343 10.87 -2.48 11.55
N TRP A 344 12.00 -1.83 11.29
CA TRP A 344 12.33 -0.53 11.87
C TRP A 344 12.97 0.40 10.87
N LYS A 345 12.78 1.70 11.06
CA LYS A 345 13.47 2.74 10.31
C LYS A 345 13.72 3.96 11.20
N VAL A 346 14.89 4.58 11.02
CA VAL A 346 15.32 5.78 11.75
C VAL A 346 15.59 6.92 10.77
N GLN A 347 15.54 8.15 11.28
CA GLN A 347 15.98 9.34 10.58
C GLN A 347 17.50 9.56 10.76
N GLN A 348 18.03 10.62 10.14
CA GLN A 348 19.43 11.01 10.30
C GLN A 348 19.79 11.13 11.79
N SER A 349 20.89 10.49 12.20
CA SER A 349 21.37 10.40 13.58
C SER A 349 20.40 9.73 14.57
N GLY A 350 19.36 9.04 14.10
CA GLY A 350 18.34 8.45 14.96
C GLY A 350 18.85 7.27 15.78
N ASN A 351 18.32 7.16 17.00
CA ASN A 351 18.63 6.13 17.99
C ASN A 351 17.34 5.64 18.66
N SER A 352 17.23 4.35 18.87
CA SER A 352 16.21 3.63 19.63
C SER A 352 16.74 2.22 19.95
N GLY A 353 15.92 1.39 20.57
CA GLY A 353 16.26 0.00 20.86
C GLY A 353 15.03 -0.84 21.13
N VAL A 354 15.15 -2.15 20.95
CA VAL A 354 14.13 -3.11 21.36
C VAL A 354 14.72 -3.98 22.48
N MET A 355 14.23 -3.74 23.70
CA MET A 355 14.65 -4.50 24.89
C MET A 355 13.68 -5.65 25.15
N PHE A 356 14.15 -6.67 25.82
CA PHE A 356 13.36 -7.87 26.12
C PHE A 356 13.66 -8.39 27.51
N ARG A 357 12.74 -9.21 28.05
CA ARG A 357 12.72 -9.64 29.46
C ARG A 357 12.85 -8.46 30.42
N VAL A 358 12.17 -7.35 30.09
CA VAL A 358 12.18 -6.14 30.90
C VAL A 358 11.28 -6.34 32.12
N ALA A 359 11.83 -6.09 33.31
CA ALA A 359 11.09 -5.98 34.56
C ALA A 359 10.93 -4.51 34.95
N GLU A 360 9.78 -4.14 35.53
CA GLU A 360 9.56 -2.82 36.09
C GLU A 360 10.21 -2.73 37.47
N THR A 361 11.32 -1.99 37.52
CA THR A 361 12.10 -1.75 38.75
C THR A 361 12.19 -0.25 39.03
N ASP A 362 12.92 0.17 40.06
CA ASP A 362 13.16 1.61 40.30
C ASP A 362 13.96 2.28 39.19
N GLY A 363 14.75 1.53 38.43
CA GLY A 363 15.55 2.02 37.28
C GLY A 363 14.80 2.11 35.96
N PRO A 364 15.47 2.48 34.88
CA PRO A 364 14.93 2.45 33.51
C PRO A 364 14.88 1.01 32.98
N PRO A 365 14.17 0.72 31.86
CA PRO A 365 13.99 -0.64 31.33
C PRO A 365 15.30 -1.35 30.99
N TRP A 366 16.34 -0.61 30.56
CA TRP A 366 17.66 -1.17 30.22
C TRP A 366 18.48 -1.61 31.46
N HIS A 367 17.98 -1.41 32.69
CA HIS A 367 18.60 -2.00 33.89
C HIS A 367 18.36 -3.51 34.01
N THR A 368 17.31 -4.02 33.40
CA THR A 368 16.98 -5.44 33.45
C THR A 368 17.03 -6.11 32.08
N GLY A 369 16.53 -5.41 31.05
CA GLY A 369 16.38 -5.93 29.69
C GLY A 369 17.58 -5.67 28.80
N PRO A 370 18.22 -6.73 28.25
CA PRO A 370 19.17 -6.59 27.14
C PRO A 370 18.50 -5.98 25.92
N GLU A 371 19.30 -5.31 25.09
CA GLU A 371 18.82 -4.45 24.03
C GLU A 371 19.31 -4.89 22.64
N PHE A 372 18.39 -5.13 21.71
CA PHE A 372 18.67 -5.12 20.27
C PHE A 372 18.75 -3.66 19.81
N GLN A 373 19.93 -3.18 19.44
CA GLN A 373 20.15 -1.78 19.08
C GLN A 373 19.55 -1.41 17.75
N VAL A 374 18.82 -0.28 17.70
CA VAL A 374 18.21 0.34 16.52
C VAL A 374 18.87 1.70 16.31
N LEU A 375 19.69 1.85 15.26
CA LEU A 375 20.59 3.00 15.13
C LEU A 375 20.88 3.38 13.68
N HIS A 376 21.05 4.67 13.41
CA HIS A 376 21.73 5.16 12.22
C HIS A 376 23.25 5.14 12.45
N ASN A 377 23.93 4.05 12.08
CA ASN A 377 25.36 3.84 12.39
C ASN A 377 26.24 4.99 11.93
N ALA A 378 26.08 5.46 10.68
CA ALA A 378 26.95 6.50 10.13
C ALA A 378 26.72 7.90 10.73
N GLY A 379 25.56 8.16 11.34
CA GLY A 379 25.18 9.47 11.82
C GLY A 379 25.15 9.64 13.34
N HIS A 380 25.22 8.54 14.10
CA HIS A 380 25.18 8.57 15.55
C HIS A 380 26.54 8.16 16.15
N ARG A 381 26.91 8.78 17.28
CA ARG A 381 28.20 8.50 17.96
C ARG A 381 28.39 7.03 18.34
N ASP A 382 27.31 6.35 18.73
CA ASP A 382 27.35 4.95 19.15
C ASP A 382 27.60 3.99 17.98
N GLY A 383 27.35 4.42 16.74
CA GLY A 383 27.66 3.66 15.54
C GLY A 383 29.16 3.60 15.20
N ALA A 384 29.99 4.40 15.88
CA ALA A 384 31.45 4.40 15.69
C ALA A 384 32.11 3.11 16.21
N ALA A 385 31.48 2.40 17.14
CA ALA A 385 31.99 1.13 17.68
C ALA A 385 31.01 -0.02 17.39
N PRO A 386 31.49 -1.16 16.86
CA PRO A 386 30.61 -2.28 16.55
C PRO A 386 29.77 -2.76 17.74
N ILE A 387 30.30 -2.69 18.95
CA ILE A 387 29.63 -3.16 20.17
C ILE A 387 28.38 -2.35 20.54
N THR A 388 28.22 -1.14 20.00
CA THR A 388 27.08 -0.24 20.22
C THR A 388 26.33 0.08 18.92
N SER A 389 26.70 -0.55 17.79
CA SER A 389 26.08 -0.33 16.48
C SER A 389 24.73 -1.07 16.35
N ALA A 390 23.98 -0.74 15.31
CA ALA A 390 22.68 -1.37 15.01
C ALA A 390 22.79 -2.90 14.96
N GLY A 391 21.85 -3.58 15.61
CA GLY A 391 21.79 -5.03 15.70
C GLY A 391 22.68 -5.67 16.78
N SER A 392 23.53 -4.88 17.48
CA SER A 392 24.30 -5.38 18.62
C SER A 392 23.36 -5.81 19.77
N ASN A 393 23.82 -6.71 20.63
CA ASN A 393 23.38 -6.73 22.02
C ASN A 393 24.13 -5.60 22.71
N TYR A 394 23.47 -4.43 22.82
CA TYR A 394 24.10 -3.14 23.11
C TYR A 394 25.13 -3.19 24.22
N ALA A 395 26.33 -2.76 23.90
CA ALA A 395 27.51 -2.69 24.78
C ALA A 395 27.99 -4.05 25.35
N VAL A 396 27.43 -5.22 24.92
CA VAL A 396 27.81 -6.53 25.40
C VAL A 396 28.37 -7.43 24.28
N HIS A 397 27.64 -7.51 23.14
CA HIS A 397 28.09 -8.34 21.99
C HIS A 397 27.93 -7.54 20.67
N PRO A 398 29.00 -7.42 19.86
CA PRO A 398 28.96 -6.74 18.58
C PRO A 398 28.33 -7.62 17.49
N PRO A 399 27.71 -7.05 16.46
CA PRO A 399 27.31 -7.77 15.26
C PRO A 399 28.56 -8.19 14.46
N VAL A 400 28.44 -9.29 13.71
CA VAL A 400 29.54 -9.76 12.83
C VAL A 400 29.87 -8.80 11.70
N ARG A 401 28.90 -7.98 11.28
CA ARG A 401 29.04 -6.93 10.26
C ARG A 401 27.85 -5.98 10.29
N ASP A 402 28.04 -4.78 9.73
CA ASP A 402 26.95 -3.87 9.44
C ASP A 402 26.19 -4.33 8.19
N VAL A 403 24.88 -4.44 8.29
CA VAL A 403 23.94 -4.77 7.21
C VAL A 403 22.76 -3.79 7.17
N THR A 404 22.90 -2.62 7.81
CA THR A 404 21.85 -1.59 7.81
C THR A 404 21.60 -1.07 6.40
N ARG A 405 20.34 -0.76 6.11
CA ARG A 405 19.95 -0.05 4.91
C ARG A 405 20.16 1.46 5.08
N PRO A 406 20.19 2.23 4.00
CA PRO A 406 20.26 3.69 4.06
C PRO A 406 19.22 4.29 5.00
N VAL A 407 19.57 5.44 5.62
CA VAL A 407 18.65 6.17 6.51
C VAL A 407 17.32 6.45 5.81
N GLY A 408 16.22 6.25 6.54
CA GLY A 408 14.86 6.38 6.01
C GLY A 408 14.31 5.13 5.32
N GLU A 409 15.13 4.12 5.06
CA GLU A 409 14.67 2.81 4.57
C GLU A 409 14.35 1.85 5.72
N TRP A 410 13.47 0.88 5.44
CA TRP A 410 13.07 -0.13 6.41
C TRP A 410 14.09 -1.25 6.51
N ASN A 411 14.54 -1.54 7.72
CA ASN A 411 15.30 -2.73 8.07
C ASN A 411 14.37 -3.79 8.68
N THR A 412 14.57 -5.06 8.37
CA THR A 412 13.87 -6.17 9.01
C THR A 412 14.73 -6.76 10.14
N ALA A 413 14.13 -7.02 11.28
CA ALA A 413 14.81 -7.62 12.42
C ALA A 413 14.08 -8.87 12.92
N ARG A 414 14.86 -9.81 13.46
CA ARG A 414 14.37 -11.00 14.15
C ARG A 414 15.22 -11.22 15.41
N LEU A 415 14.55 -11.38 16.51
CA LEU A 415 15.13 -11.73 17.80
C LEU A 415 14.57 -13.10 18.21
N LEU A 416 15.43 -14.07 18.44
CA LEU A 416 15.10 -15.37 19.00
C LEU A 416 15.63 -15.46 20.43
N VAL A 417 14.76 -15.81 21.37
CA VAL A 417 15.09 -16.07 22.76
C VAL A 417 14.51 -17.43 23.15
N ASN A 418 15.36 -18.39 23.47
CA ASN A 418 14.97 -19.76 23.82
C ASN A 418 15.81 -20.24 25.01
N GLY A 419 15.25 -20.23 26.19
CA GLY A 419 15.99 -20.49 27.42
C GLY A 419 17.09 -19.46 27.64
N THR A 420 18.34 -19.92 27.62
CA THR A 420 19.54 -19.07 27.70
C THR A 420 20.05 -18.62 26.33
N HIS A 421 19.61 -19.28 25.24
CA HIS A 421 20.09 -19.00 23.89
C HIS A 421 19.40 -17.79 23.28
N VAL A 422 20.18 -16.85 22.72
CA VAL A 422 19.69 -15.65 22.05
C VAL A 422 20.36 -15.47 20.69
N GLU A 423 19.56 -15.13 19.66
CA GLU A 423 20.04 -14.75 18.34
C GLU A 423 19.50 -13.39 17.91
N HIS A 424 20.37 -12.54 17.36
CA HIS A 424 19.99 -11.30 16.68
C HIS A 424 20.17 -11.46 15.17
N TRP A 425 19.15 -11.11 14.40
CA TRP A 425 19.15 -11.13 12.95
C TRP A 425 18.68 -9.78 12.39
N MET A 426 19.28 -9.34 11.29
CA MET A 426 18.85 -8.14 10.57
C MET A 426 19.04 -8.34 9.06
N ASN A 427 18.03 -7.92 8.27
CA ASN A 427 18.03 -8.01 6.81
C ASN A 427 18.43 -9.41 6.28
N GLY A 428 17.93 -10.46 6.95
CA GLY A 428 18.18 -11.87 6.59
C GLY A 428 19.54 -12.42 7.04
N VAL A 429 20.37 -11.64 7.76
CA VAL A 429 21.70 -12.04 8.25
C VAL A 429 21.66 -12.25 9.75
N LYS A 430 22.16 -13.41 10.23
CA LYS A 430 22.44 -13.60 11.67
C LYS A 430 23.63 -12.73 12.05
N LEU A 431 23.41 -11.78 12.95
CA LEU A 431 24.41 -10.81 13.38
C LEU A 431 25.25 -11.31 14.55
N LEU A 432 24.61 -11.97 15.48
CA LEU A 432 25.26 -12.52 16.68
C LEU A 432 24.35 -13.58 17.32
N GLU A 433 24.98 -14.40 18.17
CA GLU A 433 24.29 -15.32 19.09
C GLU A 433 25.08 -15.37 20.40
N TYR A 434 24.40 -15.62 21.50
CA TYR A 434 25.03 -15.79 22.81
C TYR A 434 24.13 -16.60 23.74
N GLU A 435 24.77 -17.05 24.88
CA GLU A 435 24.09 -17.73 25.96
C GLU A 435 24.10 -16.89 27.23
N PHE A 436 22.94 -16.58 27.79
CA PHE A 436 22.84 -15.93 29.10
C PHE A 436 23.61 -16.71 30.16
N GLY A 437 24.33 -16.03 31.03
CA GLY A 437 25.09 -16.62 32.11
C GLY A 437 26.36 -17.35 31.70
N SER A 438 26.68 -17.46 30.40
CA SER A 438 27.95 -18.02 29.93
C SER A 438 29.14 -17.15 30.35
N ALA A 439 30.34 -17.72 30.28
CA ALA A 439 31.57 -16.98 30.56
C ALA A 439 31.78 -15.81 29.58
N ASP A 440 31.26 -15.91 28.34
CA ASP A 440 31.30 -14.84 27.34
C ASP A 440 30.37 -13.73 27.70
N TRP A 441 29.11 -14.02 28.03
CA TRP A 441 28.13 -13.08 28.54
C TRP A 441 28.68 -12.33 29.77
N GLN A 442 29.19 -13.04 30.77
CA GLN A 442 29.70 -12.42 31.98
C GLN A 442 30.87 -11.46 31.70
N ARG A 443 31.80 -11.86 30.81
CA ARG A 443 32.91 -10.94 30.40
C ARG A 443 32.38 -9.70 29.71
N GLY A 444 31.39 -9.82 28.80
CA GLY A 444 30.80 -8.70 28.10
C GLY A 444 30.10 -7.75 29.06
N VAL A 445 29.30 -8.26 29.97
CA VAL A 445 28.59 -7.44 30.98
C VAL A 445 29.61 -6.72 31.89
N LEU A 446 30.62 -7.40 32.41
CA LEU A 446 31.67 -6.82 33.27
C LEU A 446 32.49 -5.73 32.56
N ALA A 447 32.66 -5.84 31.25
CA ALA A 447 33.36 -4.84 30.44
C ALA A 447 32.47 -3.65 29.99
N SER A 448 31.17 -3.68 30.27
CA SER A 448 30.18 -2.70 29.81
C SER A 448 29.75 -1.74 30.90
N LYS A 449 28.89 -0.79 30.53
CA LYS A 449 28.21 0.12 31.49
C LYS A 449 27.25 -0.62 32.45
N PHE A 450 26.98 -1.90 32.22
CA PHE A 450 26.09 -2.72 33.04
C PHE A 450 26.77 -3.46 34.16
N ALA A 451 28.10 -3.35 34.30
CA ALA A 451 28.90 -4.06 35.29
C ALA A 451 28.39 -3.88 36.74
N ASP A 452 27.92 -2.66 37.06
CA ASP A 452 27.46 -2.31 38.40
C ASP A 452 25.91 -2.34 38.54
N ILE A 453 25.21 -2.93 37.55
CA ILE A 453 23.75 -3.07 37.61
C ILE A 453 23.39 -4.47 38.08
N PRO A 454 22.89 -4.59 39.33
CA PRO A 454 22.50 -5.90 39.88
C PRO A 454 21.36 -6.50 39.07
N GLY A 455 21.53 -7.75 38.64
CA GLY A 455 20.47 -8.50 37.95
C GLY A 455 20.29 -8.16 36.46
N TYR A 456 21.19 -7.39 35.82
CA TYR A 456 21.12 -7.15 34.38
C TYR A 456 21.10 -8.45 33.59
N GLY A 457 20.06 -8.64 32.75
CA GLY A 457 19.85 -9.86 31.97
C GLY A 457 19.56 -11.11 32.79
N GLY A 458 19.17 -10.95 34.06
CA GLY A 458 18.86 -12.07 34.97
C GLY A 458 17.43 -12.57 34.92
N GLU A 459 16.54 -11.80 34.31
CA GLU A 459 15.13 -12.16 34.20
C GLU A 459 14.91 -13.27 33.18
N THR A 460 14.07 -14.25 33.51
CA THR A 460 13.72 -15.35 32.60
C THR A 460 12.44 -15.06 31.80
N SER A 461 11.64 -14.08 32.24
CA SER A 461 10.42 -13.60 31.58
C SER A 461 10.28 -12.10 31.84
N GLY A 462 9.63 -11.36 30.93
CA GLY A 462 9.38 -9.95 31.10
C GLY A 462 8.75 -9.31 29.86
N HIS A 463 8.59 -8.00 29.92
CA HIS A 463 8.04 -7.24 28.82
C HIS A 463 9.04 -7.10 27.66
N LEU A 464 8.50 -6.95 26.44
CA LEU A 464 9.25 -6.35 25.33
C LEU A 464 9.11 -4.84 25.45
N ALA A 465 10.18 -4.10 25.20
CA ALA A 465 10.16 -2.66 25.28
C ALA A 465 10.72 -2.01 24.01
N ILE A 466 10.19 -0.82 23.67
CA ILE A 466 10.73 0.05 22.61
C ILE A 466 11.19 1.34 23.27
N GLN A 467 12.46 1.67 23.02
CA GLN A 467 13.12 2.82 23.66
C GLN A 467 12.72 4.16 23.04
N ASP A 468 12.36 5.13 23.85
CA ASP A 468 12.31 6.55 23.51
C ASP A 468 13.66 7.23 23.79
N HIS A 469 14.55 7.23 22.82
CA HIS A 469 15.84 7.93 22.93
C HIS A 469 15.76 9.41 22.56
N GLY A 470 14.60 9.93 22.18
CA GLY A 470 14.41 11.33 21.78
C GLY A 470 14.34 11.54 20.28
N ASP A 471 14.74 10.57 19.46
CA ASP A 471 14.85 10.68 18.02
C ASP A 471 13.61 10.09 17.30
N PRO A 472 13.25 10.57 16.09
CA PRO A 472 12.21 9.98 15.30
C PRO A 472 12.58 8.56 14.84
N VAL A 473 11.76 7.60 15.21
CA VAL A 473 11.87 6.19 14.82
C VAL A 473 10.49 5.67 14.50
N SER A 474 10.42 4.68 13.61
CA SER A 474 9.17 4.02 13.23
C SER A 474 9.36 2.51 13.22
N PHE A 475 8.34 1.79 13.69
CA PHE A 475 8.27 0.33 13.71
C PHE A 475 7.00 -0.15 13.02
N ARG A 476 7.06 -1.33 12.38
CA ARG A 476 5.90 -2.00 11.78
C ARG A 476 6.13 -3.51 11.76
N ASN A 477 5.12 -4.29 11.36
CA ASN A 477 5.22 -5.75 11.29
C ASN A 477 5.68 -6.37 12.62
N ILE A 478 5.32 -5.74 13.74
CA ILE A 478 5.72 -6.19 15.06
C ILE A 478 4.86 -7.41 15.43
N LYS A 479 5.46 -8.57 15.41
CA LYS A 479 4.79 -9.84 15.72
C LYS A 479 5.68 -10.75 16.55
N VAL A 480 5.07 -11.49 17.45
CA VAL A 480 5.74 -12.39 18.36
C VAL A 480 5.08 -13.76 18.34
N ARG A 481 5.83 -14.81 18.53
CA ARG A 481 5.30 -16.14 18.89
C ARG A 481 6.01 -16.67 20.11
N ARG A 482 5.28 -17.31 21.01
CA ARG A 482 5.86 -18.05 22.12
C ARG A 482 6.45 -19.34 21.58
N LEU A 483 7.60 -19.72 22.09
CA LEU A 483 8.22 -21.00 21.79
C LEU A 483 7.72 -22.00 22.84
N SER A 484 7.42 -23.20 22.38
CA SER A 484 7.09 -24.30 23.31
C SER A 484 8.40 -24.79 23.95
N PRO A 485 8.37 -25.14 25.25
CA PRO A 485 9.53 -25.72 25.97
C PRO A 485 10.05 -26.98 25.32
#